data_66cbeaadc99e647d968fde37a14f6207
#
_entry.id   66cbeaadc99e647d968fde37a14f6207
#
_cell.length_a   1.000
_cell.length_b   1.000
_cell.length_c   1.000
_cell.angle_alpha   90.00
_cell.angle_beta   90.00
_cell.angle_gamma   90.00
#
_symmetry.space_group_name_H-M   'P 1'
#
loop_
_entity.id
_entity.type
_entity.pdbx_description
1 polymer ?
#
loop_
_entity_poly.entity_id
_entity_poly.type
_entity_poly.pdbx_seq_one_letter_code
_entity_poly.pdbx_strand_id
1 'polypeptide(L)'
;MPGLLLETLCGKSGPRRPVWLMRQAGRYLPEYRALRADKGGFLELVHDSEAAAEVTLQPIRRFGFDGAILFSDILVIPHALGQDLAFLEGEGPHLSPTLVDTALEALQAAPERLKPIYRTVRLVRDRLGPETTLLGFAGSPWTVATYMIAGQGSRDQQAARVMAYRDPLALQATIASTIAFSAAGSR
;
A
#
# COMPACT_ATOMS: atom_id res chain seq x y z
N MET A 1 26.43 -2.15 -8.82
CA MET A 1 25.87 -1.36 -9.93
C MET A 1 24.37 -1.25 -9.68
N PRO A 2 23.69 -0.14 -10.03
CA PRO A 2 22.24 -0.07 -9.89
C PRO A 2 21.57 -1.17 -10.74
N GLY A 3 20.42 -1.67 -10.28
CA GLY A 3 19.70 -2.74 -10.97
C GLY A 3 19.22 -2.33 -12.36
N LEU A 4 19.09 -3.31 -13.24
CA LEU A 4 18.68 -3.12 -14.64
C LEU A 4 17.39 -2.29 -14.79
N LEU A 5 16.41 -2.51 -13.90
CA LEU A 5 15.15 -1.77 -13.93
C LEU A 5 15.39 -0.27 -13.66
N LEU A 6 16.16 0.07 -12.63
CA LEU A 6 16.46 1.46 -12.30
C LEU A 6 17.24 2.15 -13.43
N GLU A 7 18.23 1.49 -14.01
CA GLU A 7 18.98 2.03 -15.15
C GLU A 7 18.07 2.29 -16.35
N THR A 8 17.15 1.36 -16.65
CA THR A 8 16.18 1.53 -17.74
C THR A 8 15.22 2.70 -17.49
N LEU A 9 14.75 2.87 -16.24
CA LEU A 9 13.92 4.02 -15.86
C LEU A 9 14.67 5.35 -15.96
N CYS A 10 16.00 5.33 -15.78
CA CYS A 10 16.87 6.49 -16.03
C CYS A 10 17.26 6.69 -17.51
N GLY A 11 16.63 5.97 -18.45
CA GLY A 11 16.84 6.13 -19.88
C GLY A 11 18.07 5.38 -20.45
N LYS A 12 18.70 4.49 -19.67
CA LYS A 12 19.82 3.69 -20.14
C LYS A 12 19.34 2.41 -20.82
N SER A 13 20.00 2.05 -21.93
CA SER A 13 19.77 0.76 -22.58
C SER A 13 20.51 -0.35 -21.84
N GLY A 14 19.83 -1.47 -21.61
CA GLY A 14 20.39 -2.67 -20.99
C GLY A 14 20.48 -3.86 -21.97
N PRO A 15 21.10 -4.96 -21.56
CA PRO A 15 21.27 -6.15 -22.40
C PRO A 15 19.93 -6.88 -22.66
N ARG A 16 18.94 -6.64 -21.85
CA ARG A 16 17.57 -7.16 -21.98
C ARG A 16 16.55 -6.20 -21.35
N ARG A 17 15.28 -6.45 -21.59
CA ARG A 17 14.19 -5.71 -20.90
C ARG A 17 14.09 -6.17 -19.45
N PRO A 18 13.96 -5.26 -18.45
CA PRO A 18 13.67 -5.62 -17.08
C PRO A 18 12.23 -6.17 -16.96
N VAL A 19 12.04 -7.10 -16.05
CA VAL A 19 10.74 -7.75 -15.80
C VAL A 19 10.37 -7.67 -14.34
N TRP A 20 9.15 -7.23 -14.09
CA TRP A 20 8.46 -7.30 -12.79
C TRP A 20 6.95 -7.40 -13.02
N LEU A 21 6.20 -7.86 -12.03
CA LEU A 21 4.74 -8.01 -12.11
C LEU A 21 4.07 -7.26 -10.96
N MET A 22 2.99 -6.52 -11.25
CA MET A 22 2.30 -5.68 -10.27
C MET A 22 1.82 -6.46 -9.03
N ARG A 23 1.40 -7.70 -9.19
CA ARG A 23 0.93 -8.57 -8.10
C ARG A 23 1.80 -9.83 -7.98
N GLN A 24 3.12 -9.63 -7.95
CA GLN A 24 4.07 -10.74 -7.89
C GLN A 24 4.07 -11.47 -6.53
N ALA A 25 3.77 -10.82 -5.43
CA ALA A 25 3.45 -11.47 -4.16
C ALA A 25 1.94 -11.78 -4.09
N GLY A 26 1.56 -13.01 -3.75
CA GLY A 26 0.14 -13.33 -3.73
C GLY A 26 -0.20 -14.80 -3.47
N ARG A 27 -1.50 -15.07 -3.43
CA ARG A 27 -2.10 -16.37 -3.05
C ARG A 27 -1.73 -17.54 -3.97
N TYR A 28 -1.18 -17.31 -5.14
CA TYR A 28 -0.69 -18.36 -6.03
C TYR A 28 0.61 -18.99 -5.53
N LEU A 29 1.37 -18.26 -4.67
CA LEU A 29 2.57 -18.78 -4.04
C LEU A 29 2.21 -19.63 -2.80
N PRO A 30 2.63 -20.89 -2.71
CA PRO A 30 2.36 -21.71 -1.54
C PRO A 30 3.02 -21.15 -0.26
N GLU A 31 4.24 -20.62 -0.37
CA GLU A 31 4.95 -19.97 0.72
C GLU A 31 4.23 -18.72 1.26
N TYR A 32 3.57 -17.95 0.38
CA TYR A 32 2.73 -16.83 0.78
C TYR A 32 1.50 -17.32 1.57
N ARG A 33 0.83 -18.38 1.07
CA ARG A 33 -0.35 -18.91 1.77
C ARG A 33 -0.02 -19.45 3.16
N ALA A 34 1.11 -20.16 3.27
CA ALA A 34 1.57 -20.71 4.56
C ALA A 34 1.85 -19.57 5.55
N LEU A 35 2.62 -18.56 5.15
CA LEU A 35 2.96 -17.43 6.02
C LEU A 35 1.72 -16.61 6.41
N ARG A 36 0.79 -16.39 5.48
CA ARG A 36 -0.46 -15.69 5.76
C ARG A 36 -1.34 -16.43 6.76
N ALA A 37 -1.42 -17.76 6.67
CA ALA A 37 -2.17 -18.58 7.60
C ALA A 37 -1.56 -18.55 9.01
N ASP A 38 -0.22 -18.59 9.10
CA ASP A 38 0.52 -18.48 10.37
C ASP A 38 0.29 -17.12 11.07
N LYS A 39 0.17 -16.03 10.31
CA LYS A 39 -0.02 -14.68 10.86
C LYS A 39 -1.46 -14.31 11.18
N GLY A 40 -2.44 -15.16 10.88
CA GLY A 40 -3.84 -14.96 11.23
C GLY A 40 -4.66 -14.13 10.25
N GLY A 41 -4.04 -13.37 9.34
CA GLY A 41 -4.77 -12.57 8.38
C GLY A 41 -3.91 -11.68 7.47
N PHE A 42 -4.58 -10.81 6.73
CA PHE A 42 -3.91 -9.91 5.80
C PHE A 42 -3.31 -8.70 6.52
N LEU A 43 -4.05 -8.08 7.44
CA LEU A 43 -3.58 -6.90 8.19
C LEU A 43 -2.43 -7.25 9.12
N GLU A 44 -2.54 -8.36 9.82
CA GLU A 44 -1.50 -8.89 10.69
C GLU A 44 -0.21 -9.11 9.90
N LEU A 45 -0.35 -9.67 8.69
CA LEU A 45 0.79 -9.87 7.78
C LEU A 45 1.41 -8.55 7.32
N VAL A 46 0.60 -7.54 6.99
CA VAL A 46 1.09 -6.20 6.57
C VAL A 46 1.80 -5.48 7.72
N HIS A 47 1.32 -5.61 8.95
CA HIS A 47 1.90 -4.95 10.13
C HIS A 47 3.04 -5.74 10.79
N ASP A 48 3.23 -7.01 10.44
CA ASP A 48 4.44 -7.77 10.83
C ASP A 48 5.56 -7.47 9.82
N SER A 49 6.49 -6.62 10.22
CA SER A 49 7.55 -6.14 9.33
C SER A 49 8.45 -7.24 8.78
N GLU A 50 8.72 -8.30 9.58
CA GLU A 50 9.53 -9.45 9.14
C GLU A 50 8.76 -10.29 8.11
N ALA A 51 7.50 -10.56 8.39
CA ALA A 51 6.65 -11.33 7.50
C ALA A 51 6.36 -10.57 6.18
N ALA A 52 6.08 -9.28 6.25
CA ALA A 52 5.88 -8.44 5.06
C ALA A 52 7.16 -8.33 4.20
N ALA A 53 8.34 -8.25 4.82
CA ALA A 53 9.60 -8.29 4.12
C ALA A 53 9.82 -9.65 3.45
N GLU A 54 9.56 -10.74 4.16
CA GLU A 54 9.62 -12.10 3.61
C GLU A 54 8.70 -12.25 2.38
N VAL A 55 7.43 -11.83 2.48
CA VAL A 55 6.48 -11.85 1.37
C VAL A 55 6.98 -11.04 0.17
N THR A 56 7.59 -9.89 0.41
CA THR A 56 8.17 -9.05 -0.65
C THR A 56 9.28 -9.79 -1.40
N LEU A 57 10.10 -10.58 -0.70
CA LEU A 57 11.26 -11.27 -1.25
C LEU A 57 10.95 -12.63 -1.88
N GLN A 58 9.84 -13.29 -1.52
CA GLN A 58 9.45 -14.60 -2.06
C GLN A 58 9.45 -14.65 -3.59
N PRO A 59 8.77 -13.74 -4.32
CA PRO A 59 8.77 -13.77 -5.79
C PRO A 59 10.15 -13.46 -6.39
N ILE A 60 10.98 -12.67 -5.72
CA ILE A 60 12.35 -12.38 -6.19
C ILE A 60 13.19 -13.63 -6.16
N ARG A 61 13.18 -14.37 -5.05
CA ARG A 61 13.91 -15.63 -4.93
C ARG A 61 13.41 -16.70 -5.89
N ARG A 62 12.11 -16.71 -6.15
CA ARG A 62 11.49 -17.76 -6.97
C ARG A 62 11.64 -17.51 -8.48
N PHE A 63 11.54 -16.25 -8.93
CA PHE A 63 11.45 -15.92 -10.34
C PHE A 63 12.57 -15.03 -10.86
N GLY A 64 13.39 -14.45 -9.98
CA GLY A 64 14.47 -13.56 -10.39
C GLY A 64 14.02 -12.27 -11.05
N PHE A 65 12.91 -11.66 -10.57
CA PHE A 65 12.43 -10.38 -11.10
C PHE A 65 13.43 -9.24 -10.85
N ASP A 66 13.46 -8.27 -11.77
CA ASP A 66 14.31 -7.09 -11.68
C ASP A 66 13.77 -6.02 -10.72
N GLY A 67 12.51 -6.12 -10.33
CA GLY A 67 11.87 -5.24 -9.37
C GLY A 67 11.16 -5.99 -8.26
N ALA A 68 11.37 -5.55 -7.02
CA ALA A 68 10.65 -6.01 -5.83
C ALA A 68 9.62 -4.95 -5.44
N ILE A 69 8.32 -5.29 -5.49
CA ILE A 69 7.26 -4.40 -5.00
C ILE A 69 7.09 -4.64 -3.50
N LEU A 70 7.19 -3.57 -2.71
CA LEU A 70 6.92 -3.62 -1.28
C LEU A 70 5.54 -4.22 -1.00
N PHE A 71 5.48 -5.28 -0.21
CA PHE A 71 4.20 -5.81 0.24
C PHE A 71 3.58 -4.90 1.30
N SER A 72 2.45 -4.28 0.97
CA SER A 72 1.70 -3.36 1.81
C SER A 72 0.26 -3.26 1.30
N ASP A 73 -0.53 -2.34 1.87
CA ASP A 73 -1.86 -1.97 1.39
C ASP A 73 -2.01 -0.45 1.26
N ILE A 74 -2.82 0.01 0.31
CA ILE A 74 -3.07 1.45 0.09
C ILE A 74 -3.85 2.07 1.26
N LEU A 75 -4.59 1.26 2.02
CA LEU A 75 -5.44 1.71 3.13
C LEU A 75 -4.70 1.83 4.46
N VAL A 76 -3.39 1.55 4.50
CA VAL A 76 -2.57 1.87 5.69
C VAL A 76 -2.54 3.38 5.96
N ILE A 77 -2.75 4.22 4.93
CA ILE A 77 -2.83 5.68 5.08
C ILE A 77 -4.12 6.11 5.78
N PRO A 78 -5.33 5.74 5.33
CA PRO A 78 -6.57 5.97 6.10
C PRO A 78 -6.51 5.45 7.53
N HIS A 79 -5.94 4.26 7.71
CA HIS A 79 -5.75 3.68 9.04
C HIS A 79 -4.85 4.54 9.94
N ALA A 80 -3.78 5.10 9.38
CA ALA A 80 -2.92 6.03 10.12
C ALA A 80 -3.56 7.43 10.29
N LEU A 81 -4.50 7.80 9.44
CA LEU A 81 -5.31 9.01 9.59
C LEU A 81 -6.43 8.86 10.65
N GLY A 82 -6.63 7.66 11.20
CA GLY A 82 -7.55 7.43 12.33
C GLY A 82 -8.82 6.66 11.98
N GLN A 83 -8.97 6.17 10.75
CA GLN A 83 -10.04 5.22 10.44
C GLN A 83 -9.64 3.80 10.87
N ASP A 84 -10.56 3.04 11.40
CA ASP A 84 -10.38 1.62 11.64
C ASP A 84 -10.49 0.87 10.31
N LEU A 85 -9.56 -0.05 10.08
CA LEU A 85 -9.48 -0.86 8.87
C LEU A 85 -9.73 -2.32 9.21
N ALA A 86 -10.72 -2.92 8.56
CA ALA A 86 -11.04 -4.34 8.66
C ALA A 86 -11.10 -4.98 7.26
N PHE A 87 -10.78 -6.27 7.18
CA PHE A 87 -10.96 -7.08 5.97
C PHE A 87 -12.01 -8.14 6.22
N LEU A 88 -13.21 -7.94 5.67
CA LEU A 88 -14.30 -8.89 5.81
C LEU A 88 -14.21 -9.96 4.71
N GLU A 89 -14.48 -11.20 5.08
CA GLU A 89 -14.43 -12.33 4.14
C GLU A 89 -15.49 -12.17 3.06
N GLY A 90 -15.06 -12.16 1.78
CA GLY A 90 -15.94 -11.98 0.63
C GLY A 90 -16.30 -10.53 0.28
N GLU A 91 -16.12 -9.58 1.19
CA GLU A 91 -16.52 -8.18 0.97
C GLU A 91 -15.33 -7.25 0.70
N GLY A 92 -14.14 -7.63 1.16
CA GLY A 92 -12.93 -6.83 0.99
C GLY A 92 -12.68 -5.86 2.15
N PRO A 93 -11.94 -4.75 1.92
CA PRO A 93 -11.59 -3.82 2.97
C PRO A 93 -12.75 -2.89 3.33
N HIS A 94 -12.91 -2.65 4.64
CA HIS A 94 -13.85 -1.70 5.22
C HIS A 94 -13.12 -0.70 6.11
N LEU A 95 -13.47 0.58 5.95
CA LEU A 95 -12.99 1.70 6.76
C LEU A 95 -14.16 2.29 7.59
N SER A 96 -13.92 2.55 8.86
CA SER A 96 -14.89 3.21 9.74
C SER A 96 -14.20 4.18 10.72
N PRO A 97 -14.86 5.28 11.12
CA PRO A 97 -16.08 5.83 10.54
C PRO A 97 -15.87 6.31 9.09
N THR A 98 -16.94 6.36 8.30
CA THR A 98 -16.88 6.91 6.93
C THR A 98 -16.84 8.44 6.95
N LEU A 99 -16.29 9.08 5.91
CA LEU A 99 -16.35 10.54 5.80
C LEU A 99 -17.68 11.04 5.21
N VAL A 100 -18.63 10.16 4.91
CA VAL A 100 -20.03 10.52 4.70
C VAL A 100 -20.69 10.88 6.04
N ASP A 101 -20.32 10.17 7.12
CA ASP A 101 -20.98 10.27 8.43
C ASP A 101 -20.16 11.10 9.43
N THR A 102 -18.88 11.34 9.15
CA THR A 102 -17.94 11.97 10.10
C THR A 102 -17.04 12.97 9.36
N ALA A 103 -16.79 14.11 9.98
CA ALA A 103 -15.85 15.08 9.44
C ALA A 103 -14.41 14.59 9.54
N LEU A 104 -13.57 14.96 8.58
CA LEU A 104 -12.14 14.58 8.56
C LEU A 104 -11.40 14.99 9.85
N GLU A 105 -11.72 16.17 10.38
CA GLU A 105 -11.13 16.76 11.58
C GLU A 105 -11.46 15.98 12.86
N ALA A 106 -12.49 15.15 12.83
CA ALA A 106 -12.85 14.28 13.96
C ALA A 106 -11.99 13.01 14.03
N LEU A 107 -11.27 12.67 12.95
CA LEU A 107 -10.37 11.53 12.95
C LEU A 107 -9.14 11.81 13.82
N GLN A 108 -8.76 10.81 14.60
CA GLN A 108 -7.58 10.87 15.47
C GLN A 108 -6.38 10.25 14.76
N ALA A 109 -5.55 11.08 14.13
CA ALA A 109 -4.38 10.60 13.42
C ALA A 109 -3.39 9.87 14.34
N ALA A 110 -2.94 8.70 13.89
CA ALA A 110 -2.02 7.80 14.58
C ALA A 110 -0.84 7.41 13.65
N PRO A 111 0.09 8.34 13.36
CA PRO A 111 1.18 8.10 12.40
C PRO A 111 2.10 6.96 12.82
N GLU A 112 2.14 6.59 14.10
CA GLU A 112 2.87 5.42 14.60
C GLU A 112 2.40 4.11 13.99
N ARG A 113 1.17 4.03 13.48
CA ARG A 113 0.63 2.87 12.74
C ARG A 113 1.40 2.59 11.44
N LEU A 114 2.17 3.57 10.93
CA LEU A 114 3.04 3.39 9.75
C LEU A 114 4.44 2.87 10.09
N LYS A 115 4.85 2.84 11.35
CA LYS A 115 6.19 2.37 11.75
C LYS A 115 6.53 0.96 11.25
N PRO A 116 5.61 -0.04 11.30
CA PRO A 116 5.86 -1.35 10.75
C PRO A 116 6.19 -1.32 9.25
N ILE A 117 5.49 -0.47 8.47
CA ILE A 117 5.70 -0.33 7.03
C ILE A 117 7.10 0.21 6.74
N TYR A 118 7.53 1.25 7.47
CA TYR A 118 8.88 1.81 7.33
C TYR A 118 9.96 0.81 7.71
N ARG A 119 9.71 0.00 8.75
CA ARG A 119 10.61 -1.09 9.13
C ARG A 119 10.69 -2.14 8.02
N THR A 120 9.57 -2.51 7.41
CA THR A 120 9.54 -3.43 6.27
C THR A 120 10.42 -2.93 5.12
N VAL A 121 10.33 -1.64 4.78
CA VAL A 121 11.18 -1.03 3.73
C VAL A 121 12.67 -1.22 4.04
N ARG A 122 13.08 -0.95 5.28
CA ARG A 122 14.49 -1.13 5.71
C ARG A 122 14.93 -2.59 5.58
N LEU A 123 14.13 -3.51 6.12
CA LEU A 123 14.42 -4.95 6.08
C LEU A 123 14.54 -5.47 4.64
N VAL A 124 13.65 -5.03 3.75
CA VAL A 124 13.72 -5.43 2.34
C VAL A 124 14.97 -4.85 1.70
N ARG A 125 15.29 -3.57 1.90
CA ARG A 125 16.52 -2.96 1.37
C ARG A 125 17.79 -3.67 1.82
N ASP A 126 17.84 -4.08 3.08
CA ASP A 126 19.01 -4.75 3.66
C ASP A 126 19.21 -6.18 3.11
N ARG A 127 18.09 -6.82 2.68
CA ARG A 127 18.08 -8.21 2.19
C ARG A 127 18.06 -8.34 0.67
N LEU A 128 17.72 -7.25 -0.03
CA LEU A 128 17.61 -7.24 -1.48
C LEU A 128 19.00 -7.08 -2.11
N GLY A 129 19.30 -7.90 -3.13
CA GLY A 129 20.53 -7.78 -3.90
C GLY A 129 20.59 -6.45 -4.66
N PRO A 130 21.80 -5.93 -4.94
CA PRO A 130 21.96 -4.63 -5.60
C PRO A 130 21.42 -4.58 -7.04
N GLU A 131 21.22 -5.74 -7.65
CA GLU A 131 20.69 -5.90 -9.01
C GLU A 131 19.15 -5.73 -9.09
N THR A 132 18.46 -5.85 -7.95
CA THR A 132 16.98 -5.76 -7.91
C THR A 132 16.54 -4.40 -7.38
N THR A 133 15.66 -3.73 -8.11
CA THR A 133 15.14 -2.42 -7.73
C THR A 133 13.96 -2.57 -6.77
N LEU A 134 14.01 -1.92 -5.60
CA LEU A 134 12.86 -1.82 -4.72
C LEU A 134 11.87 -0.78 -5.24
N LEU A 135 10.64 -1.19 -5.46
CA LEU A 135 9.52 -0.35 -5.85
C LEU A 135 8.63 -0.06 -4.63
N GLY A 136 8.37 1.22 -4.38
CA GLY A 136 7.39 1.65 -3.39
C GLY A 136 5.96 1.31 -3.83
N PHE A 137 5.04 1.36 -2.87
CA PHE A 137 3.63 1.09 -3.11
C PHE A 137 2.76 2.14 -2.40
N ALA A 138 1.94 2.84 -3.17
CA ALA A 138 1.02 3.84 -2.65
C ALA A 138 -0.26 3.89 -3.48
N GLY A 139 -1.37 4.20 -2.84
CA GLY A 139 -2.63 4.48 -3.54
C GLY A 139 -2.61 5.87 -4.16
N SER A 140 -3.28 6.04 -5.32
CA SER A 140 -3.61 7.36 -5.81
C SER A 140 -4.41 8.14 -4.74
N PRO A 141 -4.15 9.43 -4.51
CA PRO A 141 -4.90 10.22 -3.52
C PRO A 141 -6.40 10.17 -3.73
N TRP A 142 -6.85 10.20 -4.98
CA TRP A 142 -8.27 10.02 -5.32
C TRP A 142 -8.79 8.65 -4.88
N THR A 143 -8.07 7.57 -5.21
CA THR A 143 -8.48 6.21 -4.85
C THR A 143 -8.58 6.06 -3.34
N VAL A 144 -7.59 6.53 -2.59
CA VAL A 144 -7.60 6.46 -1.12
C VAL A 144 -8.76 7.27 -0.55
N ALA A 145 -8.97 8.51 -1.03
CA ALA A 145 -10.08 9.35 -0.60
C ALA A 145 -11.45 8.71 -0.86
N THR A 146 -11.65 8.02 -2.00
CA THR A 146 -12.93 7.33 -2.27
C THR A 146 -13.24 6.23 -1.26
N TYR A 147 -12.22 5.49 -0.81
CA TYR A 147 -12.38 4.52 0.28
C TYR A 147 -12.67 5.19 1.62
N MET A 148 -11.97 6.27 1.96
CA MET A 148 -12.20 7.01 3.21
C MET A 148 -13.63 7.55 3.29
N ILE A 149 -14.15 8.07 2.18
CA ILE A 149 -15.48 8.68 2.11
C ILE A 149 -16.56 7.61 2.19
N ALA A 150 -16.46 6.54 1.39
CA ALA A 150 -17.50 5.52 1.29
C ALA A 150 -17.36 4.37 2.29
N GLY A 151 -16.20 4.24 2.96
CA GLY A 151 -15.88 3.12 3.85
C GLY A 151 -15.48 1.84 3.11
N GLN A 152 -15.70 1.75 1.82
CA GLN A 152 -15.43 0.57 1.00
C GLN A 152 -15.22 0.93 -0.46
N GLY A 153 -14.74 -0.03 -1.27
CA GLY A 153 -14.65 0.15 -2.71
C GLY A 153 -16.02 0.18 -3.38
N SER A 154 -16.25 1.12 -4.31
CA SER A 154 -17.44 1.15 -5.15
C SER A 154 -17.06 1.33 -6.62
N ARG A 155 -17.86 0.75 -7.53
CA ARG A 155 -17.58 0.81 -8.97
C ARG A 155 -17.73 2.21 -9.55
N ASP A 156 -18.72 2.94 -9.08
CA ASP A 156 -19.11 4.28 -9.57
C ASP A 156 -18.53 5.42 -8.73
N GLN A 157 -17.95 5.10 -7.55
CA GLN A 157 -17.41 6.08 -6.59
C GLN A 157 -18.43 7.18 -6.22
N GLN A 158 -19.71 6.82 -6.15
CA GLN A 158 -20.84 7.76 -6.02
C GLN A 158 -20.67 8.70 -4.83
N ALA A 159 -20.32 8.18 -3.65
CA ALA A 159 -20.18 9.00 -2.43
C ALA A 159 -19.15 10.13 -2.62
N ALA A 160 -17.96 9.82 -3.17
CA ALA A 160 -16.93 10.81 -3.42
C ALA A 160 -17.34 11.81 -4.51
N ARG A 161 -18.02 11.34 -5.56
CA ARG A 161 -18.53 12.22 -6.63
C ARG A 161 -19.61 13.16 -6.10
N VAL A 162 -20.52 12.68 -5.25
CA VAL A 162 -21.52 13.53 -4.59
C VAL A 162 -20.85 14.55 -3.69
N MET A 163 -19.86 14.16 -2.92
CA MET A 163 -19.08 15.09 -2.08
C MET A 163 -18.40 16.17 -2.93
N ALA A 164 -17.86 15.82 -4.11
CA ALA A 164 -17.23 16.79 -5.01
C ALA A 164 -18.17 17.93 -5.44
N TYR A 165 -19.48 17.68 -5.53
CA TYR A 165 -20.46 18.69 -5.88
C TYR A 165 -21.08 19.39 -4.67
N ARG A 166 -21.27 18.69 -3.55
CA ARG A 166 -21.93 19.22 -2.35
C ARG A 166 -20.98 19.96 -1.43
N ASP A 167 -19.77 19.42 -1.26
CA ASP A 167 -18.74 19.99 -0.38
C ASP A 167 -17.34 19.75 -0.99
N PRO A 168 -16.98 20.53 -2.02
CA PRO A 168 -15.68 20.40 -2.69
C PRO A 168 -14.51 20.69 -1.77
N LEU A 169 -14.69 21.51 -0.72
CA LEU A 169 -13.62 21.83 0.23
C LEU A 169 -13.30 20.62 1.13
N ALA A 170 -14.30 19.90 1.61
CA ALA A 170 -14.09 18.68 2.39
C ALA A 170 -13.41 17.60 1.54
N LEU A 171 -13.78 17.44 0.28
CA LEU A 171 -13.09 16.52 -0.63
C LEU A 171 -11.62 16.91 -0.84
N GLN A 172 -11.37 18.21 -1.09
CA GLN A 172 -10.01 18.72 -1.28
C GLN A 172 -9.15 18.51 -0.04
N ALA A 173 -9.68 18.77 1.16
CA ALA A 173 -9.01 18.52 2.43
C ALA A 173 -8.68 17.03 2.62
N THR A 174 -9.62 16.14 2.28
CA THR A 174 -9.40 14.68 2.34
C THR A 174 -8.26 14.26 1.41
N ILE A 175 -8.26 14.70 0.16
CA ILE A 175 -7.20 14.40 -0.81
C ILE A 175 -5.85 14.94 -0.33
N ALA A 176 -5.80 16.18 0.14
CA ALA A 176 -4.57 16.80 0.66
C ALA A 176 -3.98 16.04 1.85
N SER A 177 -4.83 15.56 2.77
CA SER A 177 -4.40 14.76 3.92
C SER A 177 -3.80 13.42 3.49
N THR A 178 -4.39 12.73 2.51
CA THR A 178 -3.82 11.48 2.00
C THR A 178 -2.45 11.70 1.35
N ILE A 179 -2.24 12.82 0.65
CA ILE A 179 -0.94 13.19 0.06
C ILE A 179 0.08 13.46 1.17
N ALA A 180 -0.27 14.28 2.15
CA ALA A 180 0.62 14.66 3.24
C ALA A 180 1.13 13.45 4.03
N PHE A 181 0.23 12.53 4.39
CA PHE A 181 0.60 11.29 5.10
C PHE A 181 1.45 10.34 4.23
N SER A 182 1.14 10.22 2.94
CA SER A 182 1.95 9.41 2.02
C SER A 182 3.35 9.97 1.86
N ALA A 183 3.51 11.30 1.82
CA ALA A 183 4.80 11.98 1.67
C ALA A 183 5.64 12.01 2.95
N ALA A 184 5.01 12.00 4.14
CA ALA A 184 5.72 12.03 5.42
C ALA A 184 6.62 10.80 5.65
N GLY A 185 6.30 9.67 5.02
CA GLY A 185 7.09 8.44 5.09
C GLY A 185 8.31 8.39 4.17
N SER A 186 8.53 9.39 3.34
CA SER A 186 9.64 9.43 2.37
C SER A 186 10.89 10.17 2.85
N ARG A 187 10.93 10.61 4.13
CA ARG A 187 12.08 11.31 4.74
C ARG A 187 12.90 10.43 5.67
#